data_2e89634a3536a880ebd2fed7b003f7e2
#
_entry.id   2e89634a3536a880ebd2fed7b003f7e2
#
_cell.length_a   1.000
_cell.length_b   1.000
_cell.length_c   1.000
_cell.angle_alpha   90.00
_cell.angle_beta   90.00
_cell.angle_gamma   90.00
#
_symmetry.space_group_name_H-M   'P 1'
#
loop_
_entity.id
_entity.type
_entity.pdbx_description
1 polymer ?
#
loop_
_entity_poly.entity_id
_entity_poly.type
_entity_poly.pdbx_seq_one_letter_code
_entity_poly.pdbx_strand_id
1 'polypeptide(L)'
;MIVASGPGGGYDLYARTLVRHYPRHIPGSPNIVIQYLPGGGGIVAANNVFAVAPRDGSGMGMLSSSTFLLAAVGDPNTKFDNLKFTFIGNMNEEVDTCSVWHTSGINSADDLKTREVIVGTAGAGSNSHTFPVGMNSVLGLKFKPIAGYQGGTPIRVTAMERGELQGMCGVFVSTVQSQLTRQLAGGQLKVILQMGLSRHPDFKDVPNALEMAKDPNGRAALELLFAQLALGRPVLGPPDIPADRAAALQKAFDATMDDPQFRAEAEKTRVELRWFGAARMKEVMERMEAAPKPVKDDVRKLLNVQ
;
A
#
# COMPACT_ATOMS: atom_id res chain seq x y z
N MET A 1 -7.25 -15.62 -6.43
CA MET A 1 -6.81 -14.45 -5.61
C MET A 1 -7.00 -13.18 -6.42
N ILE A 2 -7.73 -12.22 -5.91
CA ILE A 2 -7.91 -10.90 -6.51
C ILE A 2 -6.74 -10.00 -6.08
N VAL A 3 -6.15 -9.25 -7.04
CA VAL A 3 -5.10 -8.26 -6.77
C VAL A 3 -5.61 -6.87 -7.15
N ALA A 4 -5.52 -5.94 -6.22
CA ALA A 4 -6.11 -4.59 -6.33
C ALA A 4 -5.39 -3.64 -7.31
N SER A 5 -4.32 -4.09 -7.95
CA SER A 5 -3.54 -3.33 -8.94
C SER A 5 -3.40 -4.09 -10.24
N GLY A 6 -2.91 -3.43 -11.29
CA GLY A 6 -2.50 -4.10 -12.53
C GLY A 6 -1.20 -4.91 -12.36
N PRO A 7 -0.86 -5.73 -13.36
CA PRO A 7 0.35 -6.54 -13.34
C PRO A 7 1.63 -5.68 -13.38
N GLY A 8 2.74 -6.24 -12.89
CA GLY A 8 4.08 -5.63 -12.90
C GLY A 8 4.40 -4.71 -11.73
N GLY A 9 3.44 -4.35 -10.90
CA GLY A 9 3.66 -3.54 -9.69
C GLY A 9 4.05 -4.36 -8.46
N GLY A 10 4.29 -3.67 -7.32
CA GLY A 10 4.67 -4.32 -6.08
C GLY A 10 3.64 -5.33 -5.57
N TYR A 11 2.35 -5.02 -5.63
CA TYR A 11 1.28 -5.97 -5.24
C TYR A 11 1.30 -7.24 -6.12
N ASP A 12 1.53 -7.11 -7.42
CA ASP A 12 1.66 -8.25 -8.32
C ASP A 12 2.87 -9.13 -7.97
N LEU A 13 4.03 -8.52 -7.70
CA LEU A 13 5.23 -9.25 -7.30
C LEU A 13 4.98 -10.09 -6.03
N TYR A 14 4.41 -9.48 -5.00
CA TYR A 14 4.09 -10.17 -3.74
C TYR A 14 3.04 -11.27 -3.94
N ALA A 15 1.97 -11.01 -4.70
CA ALA A 15 0.94 -12.00 -4.98
C ALA A 15 1.50 -13.19 -5.75
N ARG A 16 2.30 -12.97 -6.80
CA ARG A 16 2.95 -14.04 -7.57
C ARG A 16 3.92 -14.85 -6.71
N THR A 17 4.71 -14.21 -5.86
CA THR A 17 5.62 -14.92 -4.96
C THR A 17 4.82 -15.76 -3.96
N LEU A 18 3.74 -15.22 -3.39
CA LEU A 18 2.88 -15.97 -2.47
C LEU A 18 2.24 -17.18 -3.14
N VAL A 19 1.58 -17.02 -4.29
CA VAL A 19 0.80 -18.11 -4.90
C VAL A 19 1.66 -19.26 -5.45
N ARG A 20 2.96 -19.08 -5.64
CA ARG A 20 3.87 -20.19 -5.98
C ARG A 20 4.14 -21.13 -4.83
N HIS A 21 3.98 -20.68 -3.58
CA HIS A 21 4.32 -21.44 -2.39
C HIS A 21 3.12 -21.75 -1.50
N TYR A 22 2.22 -20.81 -1.35
CA TYR A 22 1.06 -20.88 -0.46
C TYR A 22 0.16 -22.12 -0.68
N PRO A 23 -0.14 -22.54 -1.93
CA PRO A 23 -1.00 -23.68 -2.18
C PRO A 23 -0.53 -24.98 -1.50
N ARG A 24 0.77 -25.24 -1.43
CA ARG A 24 1.30 -26.50 -0.85
C ARG A 24 1.08 -26.61 0.66
N HIS A 25 0.81 -25.49 1.34
CA HIS A 25 0.49 -25.45 2.76
C HIS A 25 -1.02 -25.49 3.03
N ILE A 26 -1.86 -25.31 2.01
CA ILE A 26 -3.31 -25.41 2.12
C ILE A 26 -3.72 -26.88 1.94
N PRO A 27 -4.61 -27.45 2.79
CA PRO A 27 -5.12 -28.80 2.60
C PRO A 27 -5.67 -29.00 1.18
N GLY A 28 -5.22 -30.07 0.52
CA GLY A 28 -5.59 -30.38 -0.87
C GLY A 28 -4.78 -29.64 -1.94
N SER A 29 -3.83 -28.79 -1.55
CA SER A 29 -2.93 -28.05 -2.46
C SER A 29 -3.64 -27.43 -3.67
N PRO A 30 -4.66 -26.57 -3.45
CA PRO A 30 -5.49 -26.02 -4.52
C PRO A 30 -4.67 -25.12 -5.45
N ASN A 31 -5.01 -25.08 -6.73
CA ASN A 31 -4.44 -24.09 -7.64
C ASN A 31 -5.01 -22.69 -7.37
N ILE A 32 -4.15 -21.68 -7.22
CA ILE A 32 -4.55 -20.29 -7.00
C ILE A 32 -4.29 -19.46 -8.27
N VAL A 33 -5.35 -19.00 -8.89
CA VAL A 33 -5.29 -18.12 -10.06
C VAL A 33 -5.34 -16.65 -9.61
N ILE A 34 -4.42 -15.84 -10.13
CA ILE A 34 -4.42 -14.39 -9.91
C ILE A 34 -5.37 -13.72 -10.90
N GLN A 35 -6.23 -12.86 -10.40
CA GLN A 35 -7.12 -11.99 -11.18
C GLN A 35 -6.85 -10.53 -10.78
N TYR A 36 -6.55 -9.68 -11.75
CA TYR A 36 -6.32 -8.25 -11.50
C TYR A 36 -7.64 -7.50 -11.61
N LEU A 37 -7.95 -6.72 -10.57
CA LEU A 37 -9.14 -5.89 -10.53
C LEU A 37 -8.78 -4.47 -10.08
N PRO A 38 -8.07 -3.70 -10.94
CA PRO A 38 -7.72 -2.31 -10.63
C PRO A 38 -8.96 -1.41 -10.67
N GLY A 39 -8.89 -0.28 -9.99
CA GLY A 39 -9.93 0.75 -10.01
C GLY A 39 -10.11 1.44 -8.66
N GLY A 40 -10.37 2.75 -8.67
CA GLY A 40 -10.60 3.53 -7.46
C GLY A 40 -9.48 3.49 -6.42
N GLY A 41 -8.22 3.26 -6.85
CA GLY A 41 -7.11 3.07 -5.91
C GLY A 41 -7.15 1.74 -5.13
N GLY A 42 -7.94 0.77 -5.60
CA GLY A 42 -8.12 -0.54 -4.97
C GLY A 42 -9.52 -0.77 -4.36
N ILE A 43 -10.36 0.28 -4.28
CA ILE A 43 -11.72 0.19 -3.73
C ILE A 43 -12.56 -0.84 -4.49
N VAL A 44 -12.43 -0.91 -5.83
CA VAL A 44 -13.17 -1.88 -6.66
C VAL A 44 -12.84 -3.31 -6.23
N ALA A 45 -11.57 -3.65 -6.04
CA ALA A 45 -11.14 -4.97 -5.58
C ALA A 45 -11.63 -5.28 -4.16
N ALA A 46 -11.52 -4.31 -3.24
CA ALA A 46 -11.96 -4.50 -1.86
C ALA A 46 -13.49 -4.74 -1.77
N ASN A 47 -14.28 -3.93 -2.47
CA ASN A 47 -15.73 -4.14 -2.57
C ASN A 47 -16.07 -5.51 -3.18
N ASN A 48 -15.33 -5.94 -4.22
CA ASN A 48 -15.54 -7.23 -4.86
C ASN A 48 -15.23 -8.39 -3.92
N VAL A 49 -14.07 -8.37 -3.23
CA VAL A 49 -13.71 -9.41 -2.26
C VAL A 49 -14.75 -9.48 -1.14
N PHE A 50 -15.21 -8.35 -0.65
CA PHE A 50 -16.18 -8.31 0.46
C PHE A 50 -17.55 -8.84 0.07
N ALA A 51 -18.09 -8.44 -1.08
CA ALA A 51 -19.48 -8.66 -1.45
C ALA A 51 -19.69 -9.81 -2.43
N VAL A 52 -18.72 -10.14 -3.27
CA VAL A 52 -18.89 -11.02 -4.44
C VAL A 52 -18.03 -12.29 -4.33
N ALA A 53 -16.85 -12.22 -3.71
CA ALA A 53 -15.96 -13.39 -3.65
C ALA A 53 -16.63 -14.57 -2.91
N PRO A 54 -16.37 -15.82 -3.35
CA PRO A 54 -16.91 -17.01 -2.67
C PRO A 54 -16.52 -17.07 -1.19
N ARG A 55 -17.51 -17.34 -0.32
CA ARG A 55 -17.34 -17.40 1.14
C ARG A 55 -16.96 -18.78 1.66
N ASP A 56 -16.68 -19.71 0.77
CA ASP A 56 -16.29 -21.07 1.10
C ASP A 56 -14.78 -21.26 1.37
N GLY A 57 -14.01 -20.17 1.41
CA GLY A 57 -12.56 -20.17 1.58
C GLY A 57 -11.77 -20.21 0.27
N SER A 58 -12.42 -20.35 -0.89
CA SER A 58 -11.74 -20.28 -2.20
C SER A 58 -11.51 -18.83 -2.68
N GLY A 59 -12.27 -17.86 -2.15
CA GLY A 59 -12.14 -16.43 -2.44
C GLY A 59 -11.15 -15.74 -1.51
N MET A 60 -10.18 -14.99 -2.07
CA MET A 60 -9.28 -14.14 -1.29
C MET A 60 -8.75 -12.98 -2.14
N GLY A 61 -8.23 -11.96 -1.49
CA GLY A 61 -7.62 -10.81 -2.15
C GLY A 61 -6.34 -10.33 -1.46
N MET A 62 -5.40 -9.84 -2.27
CA MET A 62 -4.33 -8.97 -1.81
C MET A 62 -4.76 -7.54 -2.10
N LEU A 63 -5.24 -6.86 -1.07
CA LEU A 63 -5.96 -5.59 -1.17
C LEU A 63 -5.01 -4.40 -0.94
N SER A 64 -5.40 -3.23 -1.43
CA SER A 64 -4.66 -2.00 -1.18
C SER A 64 -4.91 -1.51 0.25
N SER A 65 -3.85 -1.24 0.99
CA SER A 65 -3.94 -0.73 2.37
C SER A 65 -4.73 0.58 2.47
N SER A 66 -4.67 1.43 1.45
CA SER A 66 -5.39 2.70 1.41
C SER A 66 -6.92 2.55 1.50
N THR A 67 -7.46 1.44 1.03
CA THR A 67 -8.91 1.21 1.07
C THR A 67 -9.44 1.08 2.49
N PHE A 68 -8.64 0.54 3.41
CA PHE A 68 -9.04 0.40 4.81
C PHE A 68 -9.07 1.73 5.55
N LEU A 69 -8.11 2.62 5.25
CA LEU A 69 -8.16 3.99 5.78
C LEU A 69 -9.39 4.73 5.25
N LEU A 70 -9.66 4.65 3.95
CA LEU A 70 -10.82 5.32 3.36
C LEU A 70 -12.14 4.84 3.97
N ALA A 71 -12.27 3.53 4.23
CA ALA A 71 -13.43 3.01 4.94
C ALA A 71 -13.50 3.55 6.38
N ALA A 72 -12.38 3.58 7.11
CA ALA A 72 -12.31 4.07 8.48
C ALA A 72 -12.68 5.56 8.61
N VAL A 73 -12.40 6.38 7.58
CA VAL A 73 -12.80 7.80 7.54
C VAL A 73 -14.15 8.04 6.85
N GLY A 74 -14.84 6.97 6.43
CA GLY A 74 -16.20 7.03 5.92
C GLY A 74 -16.33 7.45 4.46
N ASP A 75 -15.40 7.02 3.59
CA ASP A 75 -15.54 7.21 2.14
C ASP A 75 -16.78 6.46 1.62
N PRO A 76 -17.76 7.15 0.98
CA PRO A 76 -19.00 6.52 0.53
C PRO A 76 -18.82 5.49 -0.59
N ASN A 77 -17.65 5.45 -1.22
CA ASN A 77 -17.34 4.45 -2.25
C ASN A 77 -16.88 3.11 -1.66
N THR A 78 -16.51 3.06 -0.37
CA THR A 78 -16.20 1.82 0.34
C THR A 78 -17.49 1.16 0.80
N LYS A 79 -17.80 -0.03 0.25
CA LYS A 79 -19.04 -0.79 0.53
C LYS A 79 -18.75 -2.02 1.38
N PHE A 80 -17.82 -1.89 2.32
CA PHE A 80 -17.37 -2.96 3.21
C PHE A 80 -17.13 -2.41 4.61
N ASP A 81 -17.11 -3.32 5.56
CA ASP A 81 -16.72 -3.09 6.95
C ASP A 81 -15.34 -3.71 7.15
N ASN A 82 -14.37 -2.90 7.55
CA ASN A 82 -13.00 -3.32 7.75
C ASN A 82 -12.85 -4.53 8.69
N LEU A 83 -13.68 -4.57 9.73
CA LEU A 83 -13.58 -5.60 10.78
C LEU A 83 -14.30 -6.90 10.43
N LYS A 84 -15.06 -6.92 9.34
CA LYS A 84 -15.80 -8.12 8.89
C LYS A 84 -15.08 -8.97 7.87
N PHE A 85 -13.98 -8.50 7.32
CA PHE A 85 -13.14 -9.37 6.48
C PHE A 85 -12.60 -10.56 7.27
N THR A 86 -12.41 -11.69 6.59
CA THR A 86 -11.62 -12.78 7.14
C THR A 86 -10.14 -12.44 6.98
N PHE A 87 -9.46 -12.11 8.08
CA PHE A 87 -8.03 -11.82 8.09
C PHE A 87 -7.23 -13.10 7.88
N ILE A 88 -6.31 -13.11 6.92
CA ILE A 88 -5.42 -14.26 6.63
C ILE A 88 -4.01 -13.96 7.12
N GLY A 89 -3.40 -12.89 6.63
CA GLY A 89 -2.08 -12.45 7.07
C GLY A 89 -1.60 -11.24 6.27
N ASN A 90 -0.55 -10.59 6.75
CA ASN A 90 0.11 -9.48 6.07
C ASN A 90 1.57 -9.84 5.80
N MET A 91 1.99 -9.76 4.54
CA MET A 91 3.34 -10.17 4.15
C MET A 91 4.41 -9.13 4.50
N ASN A 92 4.05 -7.84 4.58
CA ASN A 92 5.02 -6.80 4.91
C ASN A 92 4.38 -5.58 5.56
N GLU A 93 5.04 -5.05 6.59
CA GLU A 93 4.85 -3.67 7.04
C GLU A 93 5.66 -2.77 6.13
N GLU A 94 5.10 -1.65 5.70
CA GLU A 94 5.72 -0.79 4.69
C GLU A 94 6.04 0.60 5.21
N VAL A 95 7.04 1.20 4.62
CA VAL A 95 7.26 2.64 4.57
C VAL A 95 7.10 3.06 3.12
N ASP A 96 6.39 4.16 2.91
CA ASP A 96 6.17 4.69 1.57
C ASP A 96 7.18 5.77 1.22
N THR A 97 7.36 6.05 -0.07
CA THR A 97 8.32 7.06 -0.55
C THR A 97 7.73 8.00 -1.58
N CYS A 98 8.26 9.22 -1.62
CA CYS A 98 8.20 10.09 -2.78
C CYS A 98 9.59 10.20 -3.42
N SER A 99 9.63 9.99 -4.71
CA SER A 99 10.84 10.09 -5.52
C SER A 99 10.65 11.06 -6.67
N VAL A 100 11.73 11.71 -7.07
CA VAL A 100 11.73 12.65 -8.19
C VAL A 100 12.71 12.19 -9.28
N TRP A 101 12.38 12.52 -10.50
CA TRP A 101 13.22 12.26 -11.67
C TRP A 101 14.34 13.29 -11.76
N HIS A 102 15.51 12.91 -12.24
CA HIS A 102 16.70 13.76 -12.28
C HIS A 102 16.50 15.08 -13.05
N THR A 103 15.56 15.12 -13.99
CA THR A 103 15.25 16.34 -14.76
C THR A 103 14.21 17.24 -14.09
N SER A 104 13.64 16.86 -12.95
CA SER A 104 12.61 17.65 -12.25
C SER A 104 13.13 18.97 -11.69
N GLY A 105 14.43 19.06 -11.47
CA GLY A 105 15.07 20.16 -10.79
C GLY A 105 14.82 20.24 -9.27
N ILE A 106 14.17 19.22 -8.69
CA ILE A 106 13.94 19.06 -7.25
C ILE A 106 15.07 18.21 -6.67
N ASN A 107 15.66 18.66 -5.57
CA ASN A 107 16.79 17.99 -4.93
C ASN A 107 16.52 17.56 -3.49
N SER A 108 15.49 18.13 -2.85
CA SER A 108 15.14 17.88 -1.45
C SER A 108 13.63 17.99 -1.21
N ALA A 109 13.16 17.52 -0.06
CA ALA A 109 11.78 17.74 0.38
C ALA A 109 11.46 19.24 0.59
N ASP A 110 12.46 20.06 0.95
CA ASP A 110 12.24 21.49 1.16
C ASP A 110 11.96 22.25 -0.16
N ASP A 111 12.49 21.80 -1.29
CA ASP A 111 12.18 22.37 -2.60
C ASP A 111 10.68 22.29 -2.91
N LEU A 112 9.99 21.25 -2.39
CA LEU A 112 8.55 21.05 -2.56
C LEU A 112 7.69 22.13 -1.89
N LYS A 113 8.23 22.93 -0.97
CA LYS A 113 7.52 24.05 -0.36
C LYS A 113 7.33 25.22 -1.32
N THR A 114 8.22 25.34 -2.30
CA THR A 114 8.25 26.47 -3.24
C THR A 114 7.99 26.08 -4.69
N ARG A 115 8.29 24.83 -5.06
CA ARG A 115 8.22 24.33 -6.44
C ARG A 115 7.20 23.21 -6.57
N GLU A 116 6.36 23.29 -7.60
CA GLU A 116 5.39 22.24 -7.95
C GLU A 116 6.09 21.04 -8.58
N VAL A 117 5.62 19.85 -8.24
CA VAL A 117 6.07 18.56 -8.81
C VAL A 117 4.89 17.75 -9.28
N ILE A 118 4.86 17.42 -10.56
CA ILE A 118 3.84 16.57 -11.18
C ILE A 118 4.14 15.11 -10.84
N VAL A 119 3.20 14.45 -10.15
CA VAL A 119 3.31 13.04 -9.76
C VAL A 119 2.13 12.22 -10.30
N GLY A 120 2.42 11.06 -10.87
CA GLY A 120 1.39 10.17 -11.40
C GLY A 120 0.72 9.34 -10.31
N THR A 121 -0.62 9.21 -10.38
CA THR A 121 -1.41 8.46 -9.39
C THR A 121 -2.26 7.37 -10.03
N ALA A 122 -2.51 6.31 -9.25
CA ALA A 122 -3.38 5.20 -9.65
C ALA A 122 -4.89 5.50 -9.46
N GLY A 123 -5.23 6.70 -8.97
CA GLY A 123 -6.60 7.13 -8.69
C GLY A 123 -6.75 7.69 -7.27
N ALA A 124 -7.86 8.39 -7.02
CA ALA A 124 -8.11 9.16 -5.79
C ALA A 124 -7.96 8.33 -4.49
N GLY A 125 -8.33 7.06 -4.50
CA GLY A 125 -8.22 6.17 -3.34
C GLY A 125 -6.85 5.53 -3.13
N SER A 126 -5.84 5.81 -3.96
CA SER A 126 -4.51 5.20 -3.82
C SER A 126 -3.56 6.03 -2.95
N ASN A 127 -2.58 5.38 -2.31
CA ASN A 127 -1.50 6.07 -1.58
C ASN A 127 -0.80 7.12 -2.47
N SER A 128 -0.64 6.81 -3.76
CA SER A 128 -0.01 7.73 -4.71
C SER A 128 -0.79 9.04 -4.91
N HIS A 129 -2.06 9.09 -4.50
CA HIS A 129 -2.90 10.28 -4.48
C HIS A 129 -3.07 10.84 -3.06
N THR A 130 -3.48 10.00 -2.12
CA THR A 130 -3.86 10.44 -0.77
C THR A 130 -2.67 11.02 0.01
N PHE A 131 -1.47 10.46 -0.15
CA PHE A 131 -0.28 10.95 0.56
C PHE A 131 0.19 12.32 0.06
N PRO A 132 0.39 12.56 -1.26
CA PRO A 132 0.69 13.90 -1.75
C PRO A 132 -0.33 14.95 -1.32
N VAL A 133 -1.63 14.63 -1.41
CA VAL A 133 -2.71 15.55 -1.01
C VAL A 133 -2.64 15.86 0.48
N GLY A 134 -2.51 14.83 1.34
CA GLY A 134 -2.36 15.03 2.79
C GLY A 134 -1.13 15.84 3.16
N MET A 135 0.01 15.56 2.53
CA MET A 135 1.25 16.31 2.76
C MET A 135 1.19 17.75 2.25
N ASN A 136 0.53 18.01 1.12
CA ASN A 136 0.29 19.36 0.65
C ASN A 136 -0.48 20.18 1.69
N SER A 137 -1.54 19.60 2.24
CA SER A 137 -2.41 20.27 3.19
C SER A 137 -1.72 20.51 4.54
N VAL A 138 -1.03 19.51 5.08
CA VAL A 138 -0.43 19.59 6.43
C VAL A 138 0.93 20.28 6.41
N LEU A 139 1.76 20.03 5.39
CA LEU A 139 3.16 20.47 5.34
C LEU A 139 3.37 21.65 4.38
N GLY A 140 2.34 22.08 3.65
CA GLY A 140 2.46 23.12 2.64
C GLY A 140 3.29 22.73 1.43
N LEU A 141 3.39 21.42 1.12
CA LEU A 141 4.11 20.94 -0.05
C LEU A 141 3.30 21.19 -1.33
N LYS A 142 3.95 21.13 -2.48
CA LYS A 142 3.37 21.46 -3.79
C LYS A 142 3.43 20.27 -4.76
N PHE A 143 2.95 19.12 -4.32
CA PHE A 143 2.71 18.03 -5.24
C PHE A 143 1.47 18.31 -6.10
N LYS A 144 1.54 17.96 -7.38
CA LYS A 144 0.42 17.98 -8.33
C LYS A 144 0.11 16.56 -8.77
N PRO A 145 -0.79 15.84 -8.08
CA PRO A 145 -1.16 14.49 -8.44
C PRO A 145 -2.03 14.48 -9.71
N ILE A 146 -1.62 13.66 -10.71
CA ILE A 146 -2.35 13.46 -11.97
C ILE A 146 -2.78 12.00 -12.04
N ALA A 147 -4.08 11.74 -12.22
CA ALA A 147 -4.65 10.41 -12.34
C ALA A 147 -4.37 9.77 -13.72
N GLY A 148 -4.56 8.44 -13.81
CA GLY A 148 -4.44 7.69 -15.07
C GLY A 148 -3.32 6.65 -15.09
N TYR A 149 -2.49 6.54 -14.04
CA TYR A 149 -1.32 5.65 -14.00
C TYR A 149 -1.60 4.36 -13.19
N GLN A 150 -2.66 3.63 -13.55
CA GLN A 150 -3.17 2.46 -12.81
C GLN A 150 -2.31 1.19 -12.95
N GLY A 151 -1.40 1.14 -13.89
CA GLY A 151 -0.50 -0.01 -14.14
C GLY A 151 0.69 -0.12 -13.19
N GLY A 152 0.68 0.59 -12.06
CA GLY A 152 1.71 0.49 -11.04
C GLY A 152 2.99 1.26 -11.36
N THR A 153 4.09 0.85 -10.72
CA THR A 153 5.40 1.55 -10.80
C THR A 153 5.98 1.63 -12.22
N PRO A 154 5.94 0.56 -13.06
CA PRO A 154 6.54 0.60 -14.37
C PRO A 154 5.96 1.69 -15.30
N ILE A 155 4.65 1.87 -15.29
CA ILE A 155 3.99 2.91 -16.12
C ILE A 155 4.45 4.31 -15.70
N ARG A 156 4.59 4.56 -14.39
CA ARG A 156 5.05 5.85 -13.86
C ARG A 156 6.51 6.12 -14.22
N VAL A 157 7.36 5.10 -14.18
CA VAL A 157 8.76 5.21 -14.63
C VAL A 157 8.82 5.59 -16.11
N THR A 158 8.09 4.88 -16.97
CA THR A 158 8.03 5.19 -18.41
C THR A 158 7.52 6.62 -18.66
N ALA A 159 6.54 7.08 -17.90
CA ALA A 159 6.03 8.45 -18.00
C ALA A 159 7.07 9.52 -17.56
N MET A 160 7.88 9.22 -16.54
CA MET A 160 9.00 10.08 -16.16
C MET A 160 10.11 10.11 -17.24
N GLU A 161 10.42 8.98 -17.84
CA GLU A 161 11.37 8.87 -18.96
C GLU A 161 10.93 9.70 -20.17
N ARG A 162 9.62 9.82 -20.39
CA ARG A 162 9.01 10.66 -21.47
C ARG A 162 8.84 12.13 -21.08
N GLY A 163 9.14 12.49 -19.83
CA GLY A 163 8.94 13.86 -19.33
C GLY A 163 7.48 14.22 -19.02
N GLU A 164 6.56 13.25 -19.00
CA GLU A 164 5.15 13.46 -18.64
C GLU A 164 4.98 13.68 -17.13
N LEU A 165 5.82 13.01 -16.33
CA LEU A 165 5.87 13.12 -14.88
C LEU A 165 7.24 13.60 -14.42
N GLN A 166 7.25 14.31 -13.30
CA GLN A 166 8.48 14.78 -12.64
C GLN A 166 8.87 13.92 -11.43
N GLY A 167 7.95 13.09 -10.96
CA GLY A 167 8.15 12.20 -9.82
C GLY A 167 7.00 11.24 -9.60
N MET A 168 7.11 10.50 -8.53
CA MET A 168 6.06 9.59 -8.05
C MET A 168 6.07 9.51 -6.54
N CYS A 169 4.89 9.46 -5.94
CA CYS A 169 4.67 9.16 -4.53
C CYS A 169 3.84 7.87 -4.41
N GLY A 170 3.71 7.36 -3.19
CA GLY A 170 2.94 6.14 -2.97
C GLY A 170 3.66 4.91 -3.52
N VAL A 171 4.98 4.85 -3.34
CA VAL A 171 5.80 3.70 -3.72
C VAL A 171 6.50 3.15 -2.48
N PHE A 172 6.10 1.97 -2.08
CA PHE A 172 6.67 1.31 -0.92
C PHE A 172 8.17 1.05 -1.07
N VAL A 173 8.91 1.15 0.02
CA VAL A 173 10.35 0.88 0.04
C VAL A 173 10.66 -0.49 -0.55
N SER A 174 9.89 -1.53 -0.20
CA SER A 174 10.02 -2.87 -0.78
C SER A 174 9.94 -2.87 -2.33
N THR A 175 9.09 -2.02 -2.90
CA THR A 175 8.98 -1.86 -4.37
C THR A 175 10.16 -1.06 -4.93
N VAL A 176 10.62 -0.03 -4.23
CA VAL A 176 11.83 0.72 -4.60
C VAL A 176 13.03 -0.21 -4.69
N GLN A 177 13.22 -1.05 -3.68
CA GLN A 177 14.33 -2.01 -3.60
C GLN A 177 14.25 -3.14 -4.63
N SER A 178 13.05 -3.63 -4.93
CA SER A 178 12.88 -4.73 -5.90
C SER A 178 12.85 -4.29 -7.36
N GLN A 179 12.35 -3.09 -7.67
CA GLN A 179 12.04 -2.67 -9.04
C GLN A 179 12.80 -1.42 -9.53
N LEU A 180 13.32 -0.58 -8.62
CA LEU A 180 13.87 0.74 -8.98
C LEU A 180 15.37 0.90 -8.68
N THR A 181 16.05 -0.18 -8.31
CA THR A 181 17.47 -0.15 -7.98
C THR A 181 18.35 0.36 -9.13
N ARG A 182 17.99 0.05 -10.38
CA ARG A 182 18.69 0.55 -11.55
C ARG A 182 18.60 2.06 -11.68
N GLN A 183 17.40 2.64 -11.54
CA GLN A 183 17.16 4.08 -11.66
C GLN A 183 17.82 4.84 -10.52
N LEU A 184 17.81 4.27 -9.30
CA LEU A 184 18.50 4.86 -8.14
C LEU A 184 20.02 4.83 -8.33
N ALA A 185 20.60 3.67 -8.67
CA ALA A 185 22.05 3.53 -8.87
C ALA A 185 22.55 4.37 -10.04
N GLY A 186 21.73 4.54 -11.10
CA GLY A 186 22.03 5.40 -12.25
C GLY A 186 21.81 6.90 -12.00
N GLY A 187 21.37 7.30 -10.80
CA GLY A 187 21.06 8.70 -10.46
C GLY A 187 19.87 9.29 -11.21
N GLN A 188 19.08 8.46 -11.92
CA GLN A 188 17.90 8.90 -12.65
C GLN A 188 16.72 9.22 -11.71
N LEU A 189 16.62 8.49 -10.58
CA LEU A 189 15.59 8.64 -9.57
C LEU A 189 16.24 8.95 -8.22
N LYS A 190 15.67 9.89 -7.49
CA LYS A 190 16.09 10.25 -6.12
C LYS A 190 14.91 10.16 -5.17
N VAL A 191 15.02 9.39 -4.10
CA VAL A 191 14.06 9.39 -2.98
C VAL A 191 14.30 10.67 -2.17
N ILE A 192 13.28 11.50 -2.00
CA ILE A 192 13.39 12.80 -1.33
C ILE A 192 12.57 12.91 -0.05
N LEU A 193 11.59 12.01 0.12
CA LEU A 193 10.71 12.02 1.28
C LEU A 193 10.23 10.59 1.55
N GLN A 194 10.09 10.22 2.81
CA GLN A 194 9.45 8.98 3.19
C GLN A 194 8.23 9.25 4.08
N MET A 195 7.26 8.36 4.00
CA MET A 195 6.02 8.36 4.76
C MET A 195 5.91 7.05 5.53
N GLY A 196 5.72 7.16 6.84
CA GLY A 196 5.61 6.01 7.74
C GLY A 196 5.60 6.48 9.18
N LEU A 197 5.27 5.59 10.11
CA LEU A 197 5.30 5.90 11.55
C LEU A 197 6.74 6.01 12.08
N SER A 198 7.72 5.51 11.31
CA SER A 198 9.16 5.63 11.55
C SER A 198 9.92 5.66 10.24
N ARG A 199 11.21 6.04 10.27
CA ARG A 199 12.08 5.95 9.09
C ARG A 199 12.41 4.49 8.78
N HIS A 200 12.52 4.20 7.48
CA HIS A 200 13.09 2.93 7.02
C HIS A 200 14.62 2.93 7.18
N PRO A 201 15.24 1.85 7.69
CA PRO A 201 16.68 1.82 7.94
C PRO A 201 17.54 2.07 6.71
N ASP A 202 17.11 1.65 5.52
CA ASP A 202 17.87 1.85 4.27
C ASP A 202 17.75 3.29 3.72
N PHE A 203 16.82 4.07 4.25
CA PHE A 203 16.61 5.49 3.88
C PHE A 203 16.72 6.42 5.09
N LYS A 204 17.57 6.07 6.07
CA LYS A 204 17.74 6.83 7.33
C LYS A 204 18.04 8.33 7.12
N ASP A 205 18.70 8.68 6.02
CA ASP A 205 19.08 10.06 5.70
C ASP A 205 17.98 10.82 4.92
N VAL A 206 16.91 10.14 4.48
CA VAL A 206 15.76 10.75 3.84
C VAL A 206 14.78 11.22 4.92
N PRO A 207 14.31 12.48 4.90
CA PRO A 207 13.38 12.98 5.91
C PRO A 207 12.06 12.20 5.90
N ASN A 208 11.45 12.04 7.09
CA ASN A 208 10.12 11.47 7.24
C ASN A 208 9.09 12.61 7.36
N ALA A 209 7.99 12.49 6.65
CA ALA A 209 6.93 13.51 6.63
C ALA A 209 6.36 13.81 8.02
N LEU A 210 6.28 12.82 8.93
CA LEU A 210 5.83 13.05 10.30
C LEU A 210 6.76 13.98 11.10
N GLU A 211 8.06 13.92 10.83
CA GLU A 211 9.04 14.77 11.52
C GLU A 211 8.96 16.22 11.05
N MET A 212 8.42 16.46 9.86
CA MET A 212 8.20 17.78 9.30
C MET A 212 6.93 18.46 9.82
N ALA A 213 5.97 17.68 10.34
CA ALA A 213 4.71 18.19 10.88
C ALA A 213 4.93 18.84 12.26
N LYS A 214 4.80 20.16 12.31
CA LYS A 214 4.99 20.97 13.55
C LYS A 214 3.69 21.15 14.33
N ASP A 215 2.56 21.24 13.61
CA ASP A 215 1.23 21.34 14.22
C ASP A 215 0.77 19.99 14.76
N PRO A 216 0.36 19.89 16.03
CA PRO A 216 -0.07 18.60 16.63
C PRO A 216 -1.27 17.96 15.91
N ASN A 217 -2.24 18.74 15.44
CA ASN A 217 -3.43 18.23 14.76
C ASN A 217 -3.05 17.70 13.37
N GLY A 218 -2.25 18.46 12.61
CA GLY A 218 -1.71 18.01 11.34
C GLY A 218 -0.85 16.75 11.48
N ARG A 219 -0.03 16.67 12.54
CA ARG A 219 0.74 15.47 12.85
C ARG A 219 -0.18 14.27 13.12
N ALA A 220 -1.21 14.42 13.95
CA ALA A 220 -2.16 13.35 14.24
C ALA A 220 -2.91 12.88 12.97
N ALA A 221 -3.27 13.82 12.09
CA ALA A 221 -3.87 13.49 10.79
C ALA A 221 -2.92 12.68 9.90
N LEU A 222 -1.64 13.06 9.82
CA LEU A 222 -0.63 12.27 9.07
C LEU A 222 -0.34 10.92 9.72
N GLU A 223 -0.34 10.81 11.05
CA GLU A 223 -0.20 9.54 11.76
C GLU A 223 -1.33 8.58 11.40
N LEU A 224 -2.58 9.04 11.38
CA LEU A 224 -3.71 8.22 10.91
C LEU A 224 -3.59 7.90 9.42
N LEU A 225 -3.21 8.87 8.59
CA LEU A 225 -3.00 8.68 7.16
C LEU A 225 -1.95 7.60 6.87
N PHE A 226 -0.88 7.52 7.67
CA PHE A 226 0.21 6.56 7.48
C PHE A 226 -0.02 5.24 8.24
N ALA A 227 -0.97 5.17 9.18
CA ALA A 227 -1.26 3.95 9.96
C ALA A 227 -1.57 2.74 9.07
N GLN A 228 -2.20 2.97 7.90
CA GLN A 228 -2.48 1.93 6.91
C GLN A 228 -1.22 1.20 6.40
N LEU A 229 -0.04 1.81 6.50
CA LEU A 229 1.23 1.24 6.03
C LEU A 229 1.66 0.01 6.84
N ALA A 230 1.16 -0.14 8.06
CA ALA A 230 1.30 -1.39 8.81
C ALA A 230 0.68 -2.59 8.06
N LEU A 231 -0.33 -2.36 7.21
CA LEU A 231 -0.96 -3.36 6.35
C LEU A 231 -0.49 -3.23 4.90
N GLY A 232 0.81 -3.23 4.67
CA GLY A 232 1.37 -2.95 3.34
C GLY A 232 1.05 -3.99 2.28
N ARG A 233 0.96 -5.28 2.67
CA ARG A 233 0.68 -6.42 1.77
C ARG A 233 -0.34 -7.38 2.39
N PRO A 234 -1.56 -6.93 2.69
CA PRO A 234 -2.56 -7.72 3.40
C PRO A 234 -3.24 -8.72 2.47
N VAL A 235 -3.43 -9.93 2.99
CA VAL A 235 -4.23 -10.99 2.37
C VAL A 235 -5.48 -11.20 3.21
N LEU A 236 -6.63 -11.06 2.59
CA LEU A 236 -7.94 -11.17 3.24
C LEU A 236 -8.90 -12.02 2.41
N GLY A 237 -9.82 -12.69 3.08
CA GLY A 237 -10.99 -13.31 2.49
C GLY A 237 -12.25 -12.48 2.70
N PRO A 238 -13.36 -12.81 2.01
CA PRO A 238 -14.67 -12.22 2.28
C PRO A 238 -15.12 -12.50 3.72
N PRO A 239 -16.16 -11.82 4.22
CA PRO A 239 -16.76 -12.17 5.50
C PRO A 239 -17.36 -13.59 5.49
N ASP A 240 -17.53 -14.14 6.69
CA ASP A 240 -18.26 -15.39 6.93
C ASP A 240 -17.67 -16.64 6.25
N ILE A 241 -16.37 -16.70 6.03
CA ILE A 241 -15.69 -17.96 5.68
C ILE A 241 -15.84 -18.91 6.87
N PRO A 242 -16.20 -20.21 6.65
CA PRO A 242 -16.27 -21.20 7.73
C PRO A 242 -15.00 -21.23 8.57
N ALA A 243 -15.17 -21.28 9.90
CA ALA A 243 -14.07 -21.07 10.85
C ALA A 243 -12.91 -22.07 10.66
N ASP A 244 -13.20 -23.31 10.32
CA ASP A 244 -12.21 -24.34 10.02
C ASP A 244 -11.39 -24.02 8.77
N ARG A 245 -12.04 -23.48 7.73
CA ARG A 245 -11.37 -23.06 6.49
C ARG A 245 -10.55 -21.78 6.69
N ALA A 246 -11.09 -20.81 7.43
CA ALA A 246 -10.34 -19.60 7.81
C ALA A 246 -9.07 -19.97 8.59
N ALA A 247 -9.17 -20.86 9.59
CA ALA A 247 -8.04 -21.34 10.37
C ALA A 247 -7.01 -22.10 9.49
N ALA A 248 -7.48 -22.91 8.53
CA ALA A 248 -6.58 -23.59 7.60
C ALA A 248 -5.82 -22.62 6.70
N LEU A 249 -6.47 -21.55 6.18
CA LEU A 249 -5.83 -20.50 5.38
C LEU A 249 -4.80 -19.70 6.20
N GLN A 250 -5.13 -19.33 7.44
CA GLN A 250 -4.22 -18.64 8.35
C GLN A 250 -2.97 -19.46 8.66
N LYS A 251 -3.18 -20.72 9.06
CA LYS A 251 -2.07 -21.66 9.32
C LYS A 251 -1.18 -21.87 8.10
N ALA A 252 -1.79 -22.02 6.92
CA ALA A 252 -1.06 -22.15 5.67
C ALA A 252 -0.25 -20.88 5.34
N PHE A 253 -0.79 -19.67 5.64
CA PHE A 253 -0.07 -18.41 5.47
C PHE A 253 1.17 -18.37 6.37
N ASP A 254 1.01 -18.62 7.67
CA ASP A 254 2.11 -18.63 8.62
C ASP A 254 3.18 -19.64 8.19
N ALA A 255 2.78 -20.86 7.83
CA ALA A 255 3.67 -21.91 7.32
C ALA A 255 4.40 -21.49 6.03
N THR A 256 3.76 -20.72 5.15
CA THR A 256 4.40 -20.18 3.94
C THR A 256 5.46 -19.14 4.30
N MET A 257 5.16 -18.26 5.24
CA MET A 257 6.12 -17.24 5.69
C MET A 257 7.37 -17.85 6.32
N ASP A 258 7.25 -19.03 6.95
CA ASP A 258 8.36 -19.77 7.55
C ASP A 258 9.05 -20.76 6.60
N ASP A 259 8.51 -20.98 5.40
CA ASP A 259 9.05 -21.91 4.43
C ASP A 259 10.39 -21.45 3.86
N PRO A 260 11.47 -22.25 3.99
CA PRO A 260 12.79 -21.87 3.50
C PRO A 260 12.85 -21.62 1.98
N GLN A 261 12.03 -22.32 1.17
CA GLN A 261 12.00 -22.12 -0.28
C GLN A 261 11.32 -20.80 -0.63
N PHE A 262 10.23 -20.45 0.09
CA PHE A 262 9.58 -19.15 -0.06
C PHE A 262 10.54 -18.00 0.32
N ARG A 263 11.22 -18.13 1.47
CA ARG A 263 12.18 -17.12 1.94
C ARG A 263 13.36 -16.95 0.97
N ALA A 264 13.90 -18.05 0.44
CA ALA A 264 14.98 -17.99 -0.56
C ALA A 264 14.52 -17.31 -1.87
N GLU A 265 13.28 -17.54 -2.31
CA GLU A 265 12.72 -16.84 -3.46
C GLU A 265 12.48 -15.35 -3.17
N ALA A 266 11.95 -15.03 -2.00
CA ALA A 266 11.72 -13.65 -1.56
C ALA A 266 13.05 -12.87 -1.53
N GLU A 267 14.10 -13.44 -0.96
CA GLU A 267 15.45 -12.83 -0.97
C GLU A 267 15.98 -12.63 -2.40
N LYS A 268 15.91 -13.65 -3.24
CA LYS A 268 16.35 -13.58 -4.64
C LYS A 268 15.62 -12.50 -5.44
N THR A 269 14.33 -12.32 -5.18
CA THR A 269 13.47 -11.33 -5.86
C THR A 269 13.40 -9.99 -5.12
N ARG A 270 14.12 -9.86 -4.00
CA ARG A 270 14.12 -8.67 -3.13
C ARG A 270 12.73 -8.30 -2.63
N VAL A 271 11.93 -9.31 -2.31
CA VAL A 271 10.65 -9.18 -1.61
C VAL A 271 10.96 -9.11 -0.12
N GLU A 272 10.80 -7.94 0.47
CA GLU A 272 10.98 -7.75 1.90
C GLU A 272 9.84 -8.43 2.67
N LEU A 273 10.16 -9.10 3.77
CA LEU A 273 9.19 -9.82 4.60
C LEU A 273 9.28 -9.36 6.06
N ARG A 274 8.43 -8.41 6.42
CA ARG A 274 8.10 -8.05 7.81
C ARG A 274 6.65 -8.43 8.08
N TRP A 275 6.43 -9.74 8.07
CA TRP A 275 5.11 -10.32 8.08
C TRP A 275 4.51 -10.49 9.48
N PHE A 276 3.21 -10.61 9.52
CA PHE A 276 2.46 -11.03 10.70
C PHE A 276 1.12 -11.66 10.31
N GLY A 277 0.61 -12.53 11.22
CA GLY A 277 -0.62 -13.27 10.99
C GLY A 277 -1.89 -12.46 11.27
N ALA A 278 -3.02 -13.16 11.18
CA ALA A 278 -4.37 -12.61 11.24
C ALA A 278 -4.69 -11.83 12.52
N ALA A 279 -4.22 -12.29 13.69
CA ALA A 279 -4.50 -11.65 14.98
C ALA A 279 -3.97 -10.19 15.00
N ARG A 280 -2.71 -9.99 14.62
CA ARG A 280 -2.13 -8.64 14.56
C ARG A 280 -2.74 -7.78 13.46
N MET A 281 -3.15 -8.38 12.33
CA MET A 281 -3.90 -7.63 11.31
C MET A 281 -5.18 -7.03 11.90
N LYS A 282 -5.91 -7.82 12.65
CA LYS A 282 -7.14 -7.39 13.32
C LYS A 282 -6.87 -6.24 14.29
N GLU A 283 -5.84 -6.36 15.13
CA GLU A 283 -5.44 -5.28 16.05
C GLU A 283 -5.11 -3.97 15.34
N VAL A 284 -4.37 -4.03 14.23
CA VAL A 284 -4.04 -2.84 13.43
C VAL A 284 -5.30 -2.20 12.87
N MET A 285 -6.23 -3.03 12.36
CA MET A 285 -7.48 -2.56 11.81
C MET A 285 -8.37 -1.93 12.89
N GLU A 286 -8.49 -2.58 14.07
CA GLU A 286 -9.24 -2.07 15.20
C GLU A 286 -8.70 -0.72 15.69
N ARG A 287 -7.37 -0.54 15.74
CA ARG A 287 -6.74 0.75 16.10
C ARG A 287 -7.08 1.86 15.10
N MET A 288 -7.08 1.55 13.81
CA MET A 288 -7.46 2.50 12.76
C MET A 288 -8.93 2.90 12.89
N GLU A 289 -9.82 1.92 13.14
CA GLU A 289 -11.25 2.17 13.37
C GLU A 289 -11.53 2.94 14.67
N ALA A 290 -10.71 2.74 15.70
CA ALA A 290 -10.82 3.43 16.98
C ALA A 290 -10.22 4.84 16.99
N ALA A 291 -9.64 5.31 15.87
CA ALA A 291 -9.09 6.66 15.81
C ALA A 291 -10.14 7.72 16.19
N PRO A 292 -9.76 8.77 16.96
CA PRO A 292 -10.69 9.79 17.41
C PRO A 292 -11.44 10.43 16.24
N LYS A 293 -12.75 10.66 16.42
CA LYS A 293 -13.59 11.26 15.39
C LYS A 293 -13.03 12.58 14.82
N PRO A 294 -12.52 13.53 15.61
CA PRO A 294 -11.92 14.75 15.06
C PRO A 294 -10.76 14.47 14.11
N VAL A 295 -9.89 13.50 14.42
CA VAL A 295 -8.76 13.12 13.57
C VAL A 295 -9.25 12.48 12.27
N LYS A 296 -10.27 11.60 12.35
CA LYS A 296 -10.92 11.04 11.14
C LYS A 296 -11.55 12.12 10.27
N ASP A 297 -12.26 13.08 10.89
CA ASP A 297 -12.89 14.20 10.19
C ASP A 297 -11.82 15.09 9.51
N ASP A 298 -10.68 15.31 10.13
CA ASP A 298 -9.57 16.05 9.55
C ASP A 298 -8.97 15.29 8.35
N VAL A 299 -8.68 14.00 8.49
CA VAL A 299 -8.20 13.17 7.36
C VAL A 299 -9.23 13.14 6.22
N ARG A 300 -10.53 13.03 6.55
CA ARG A 300 -11.62 13.09 5.56
C ARG A 300 -11.60 14.40 4.77
N LYS A 301 -11.45 15.54 5.45
CA LYS A 301 -11.32 16.86 4.82
C LYS A 301 -10.06 16.96 3.96
N LEU A 302 -8.89 16.52 4.50
CA LEU A 302 -7.62 16.50 3.78
C LEU A 302 -7.71 15.76 2.44
N LEU A 303 -8.45 14.65 2.43
CA LEU A 303 -8.60 13.78 1.25
C LEU A 303 -9.77 14.18 0.34
N ASN A 304 -10.52 15.24 0.68
CA ASN A 304 -11.75 15.66 -0.02
C ASN A 304 -12.76 14.50 -0.17
N VAL A 305 -12.86 13.64 0.83
CA VAL A 305 -13.86 12.57 0.88
C VAL A 305 -15.20 13.19 1.26
N GLN A 306 -16.16 13.14 0.33
CA GLN A 306 -17.52 13.74 0.48
C GLN A 306 -18.46 12.80 1.20
#